data_e6c6858deab1417c03fd4667e9e1d41c
#
_entry.id   e6c6858deab1417c03fd4667e9e1d41c
#
_cell.length_a   1.000
_cell.length_b   1.000
_cell.length_c   1.000
_cell.angle_alpha   90.00
_cell.angle_beta   90.00
_cell.angle_gamma   90.00
#
_symmetry.space_group_name_H-M   'P 1'
#
loop_
_entity.id
_entity.type
_entity.pdbx_description
1 polymer ?
#
loop_
_entity_poly.entity_id
_entity_poly.type
_entity_poly.pdbx_seq_one_letter_code
_entity_poly.pdbx_strand_id
1 'polypeptide(L)'
;MYLSNVKQVYKRKEDENVLVNSKDILVKAKREGYAVPAPNFIDLDSARVFVETAEKWRKPLILPFAQAHESILSLEEASLIGKYLGEKSSMPVVLHLDHGEDVDFIKRAITLGFTSVMIDASQASFEENVKITKEVVAFAHQHNVTVEAELGHVGAGQNYENHGLTDSIYTEVEDVLAFIEQTNIDSLAISIGTAHGQYKGIPKLNFERLAEISEMTETPLVLHGGSSSGDENLERCALNGISKINIFTDFLTGAFNKVNENEPKDYLELKALANEGMTEVLEHYFKVFHTK
;
A
#
# COMPACT_ATOMS: atom_id res chain seq x y z
N MET A 1 46.30 7.79 11.67
CA MET A 1 45.19 8.54 12.29
C MET A 1 43.96 8.64 11.38
N TYR A 2 43.84 7.79 10.35
CA TYR A 2 42.74 7.80 9.37
C TYR A 2 41.82 6.56 9.42
N LEU A 3 42.15 5.54 10.20
CA LEU A 3 41.43 4.27 10.30
C LEU A 3 40.54 4.15 11.56
N SER A 4 40.55 5.16 12.45
CA SER A 4 39.71 5.15 13.66
C SER A 4 38.29 5.76 13.44
N ASN A 5 38.09 6.55 12.39
CA ASN A 5 36.82 7.22 12.14
C ASN A 5 35.83 6.43 11.28
N VAL A 6 36.26 5.34 10.64
CA VAL A 6 35.36 4.50 9.80
C VAL A 6 34.52 3.52 10.62
N LYS A 7 34.97 3.19 11.84
CA LYS A 7 34.23 2.26 12.73
C LYS A 7 33.08 2.88 13.52
N GLN A 8 32.89 4.19 13.47
CA GLN A 8 31.83 4.87 14.23
C GLN A 8 30.55 5.11 13.43
N VAL A 9 30.58 4.89 12.10
CA VAL A 9 29.41 5.10 11.21
C VAL A 9 28.50 3.86 11.13
N TYR A 10 28.95 2.69 11.61
CA TYR A 10 28.20 1.42 11.53
C TYR A 10 27.92 0.76 12.88
N LYS A 11 27.69 1.53 13.94
CA LYS A 11 26.96 0.98 15.09
C LYS A 11 25.46 1.13 14.81
N ARG A 12 24.89 0.22 14.01
CA ARG A 12 23.47 -0.10 14.11
C ARG A 12 23.20 -0.55 15.56
N LYS A 13 22.07 -0.12 16.12
CA LYS A 13 21.46 -0.85 17.23
C LYS A 13 21.11 -2.24 16.67
N GLU A 14 21.80 -3.27 17.10
CA GLU A 14 21.73 -4.63 16.56
C GLU A 14 20.42 -5.38 16.86
N ASP A 15 19.34 -4.71 17.32
CA ASP A 15 18.16 -5.38 17.88
C ASP A 15 16.80 -4.89 17.33
N GLU A 16 16.70 -4.00 16.34
CA GLU A 16 15.41 -3.64 15.75
C GLU A 16 15.33 -4.11 14.30
N ASN A 17 14.51 -5.14 14.07
CA ASN A 17 14.15 -5.56 12.71
C ASN A 17 13.34 -4.45 12.05
N VAL A 18 13.85 -3.86 10.97
CA VAL A 18 13.22 -2.75 10.25
C VAL A 18 12.36 -3.21 9.07
N LEU A 19 12.58 -4.45 8.59
CA LEU A 19 11.64 -5.13 7.72
C LEU A 19 10.60 -5.83 8.62
N VAL A 20 9.40 -5.26 8.68
CA VAL A 20 8.35 -5.65 9.65
C VAL A 20 7.04 -5.98 8.94
N ASN A 21 6.11 -6.63 9.65
CA ASN A 21 4.74 -6.75 9.15
C ASN A 21 3.95 -5.45 9.38
N SER A 22 2.76 -5.34 8.82
CA SER A 22 1.99 -4.09 8.82
C SER A 22 1.26 -3.79 10.14
N LYS A 23 1.16 -4.75 11.06
CA LYS A 23 0.27 -4.68 12.22
C LYS A 23 0.46 -3.43 13.07
N ASP A 24 1.65 -3.27 13.64
CA ASP A 24 1.89 -2.17 14.59
C ASP A 24 1.83 -0.81 13.91
N ILE A 25 2.29 -0.73 12.65
CA ILE A 25 2.25 0.49 11.84
C ILE A 25 0.82 0.93 11.59
N LEU A 26 -0.05 0.02 11.14
CA LEU A 26 -1.43 0.35 10.79
C LEU A 26 -2.32 0.59 12.01
N VAL A 27 -2.13 -0.19 13.10
CA VAL A 27 -2.81 0.07 14.37
C VAL A 27 -2.44 1.44 14.94
N LYS A 28 -1.15 1.82 14.86
CA LYS A 28 -0.71 3.15 15.27
C LYS A 28 -1.33 4.24 14.37
N ALA A 29 -1.36 4.02 13.05
CA ALA A 29 -1.92 4.97 12.10
C ALA A 29 -3.41 5.23 12.40
N LYS A 30 -4.20 4.17 12.61
CA LYS A 30 -5.62 4.27 13.00
C LYS A 30 -5.80 5.06 14.29
N ARG A 31 -5.07 4.69 15.34
CA ARG A 31 -5.19 5.32 16.65
C ARG A 31 -4.82 6.81 16.63
N GLU A 32 -3.85 7.21 15.81
CA GLU A 32 -3.32 8.56 15.78
C GLU A 32 -3.89 9.42 14.65
N GLY A 33 -4.80 8.88 13.83
CA GLY A 33 -5.49 9.61 12.76
C GLY A 33 -4.55 10.08 11.65
N TYR A 34 -3.88 9.14 10.99
CA TYR A 34 -3.08 9.37 9.79
C TYR A 34 -3.07 8.12 8.91
N ALA A 35 -2.64 8.26 7.65
CA ALA A 35 -2.42 7.10 6.80
C ALA A 35 -0.94 6.94 6.42
N VAL A 36 -0.55 5.70 6.10
CA VAL A 36 0.77 5.35 5.55
C VAL A 36 0.62 5.19 4.04
N PRO A 37 1.43 5.89 3.23
CA PRO A 37 1.42 5.70 1.79
C PRO A 37 1.94 4.31 1.42
N ALA A 38 1.30 3.72 0.41
CA ALA A 38 1.64 2.43 -0.16
C ALA A 38 1.91 2.59 -1.66
N PRO A 39 3.12 3.06 -2.06
CA PRO A 39 3.54 3.21 -3.45
C PRO A 39 3.95 1.88 -4.05
N ASN A 40 3.21 1.39 -5.06
CA ASN A 40 3.59 0.18 -5.77
C ASN A 40 4.91 0.37 -6.54
N PHE A 41 5.87 -0.52 -6.33
CA PHE A 41 7.11 -0.53 -7.11
C PHE A 41 7.05 -1.54 -8.26
N ILE A 42 7.77 -1.25 -9.32
CA ILE A 42 7.85 -2.07 -10.54
C ILE A 42 9.28 -2.43 -10.95
N ASP A 43 10.27 -1.87 -10.25
CA ASP A 43 11.69 -2.10 -10.46
C ASP A 43 12.51 -1.70 -9.23
N LEU A 44 13.84 -1.93 -9.30
CA LEU A 44 14.76 -1.56 -8.21
C LEU A 44 14.82 -0.04 -7.98
N ASP A 45 14.70 0.78 -9.03
CA ASP A 45 14.84 2.22 -8.88
C ASP A 45 13.64 2.81 -8.15
N SER A 46 12.41 2.46 -8.55
CA SER A 46 11.19 2.88 -7.86
C SER A 46 11.19 2.43 -6.40
N ALA A 47 11.50 1.17 -6.12
CA ALA A 47 11.58 0.66 -4.75
C ALA A 47 12.62 1.42 -3.90
N ARG A 48 13.81 1.69 -4.47
CA ARG A 48 14.88 2.44 -3.80
C ARG A 48 14.46 3.86 -3.48
N VAL A 49 13.89 4.56 -4.45
CA VAL A 49 13.41 5.94 -4.27
C VAL A 49 12.40 6.03 -3.14
N PHE A 50 11.46 5.10 -3.08
CA PHE A 50 10.45 5.10 -2.02
C PHE A 50 11.07 4.87 -0.63
N VAL A 51 11.97 3.90 -0.50
CA VAL A 51 12.64 3.62 0.78
C VAL A 51 13.53 4.78 1.21
N GLU A 52 14.39 5.33 0.31
CA GLU A 52 15.27 6.46 0.62
C GLU A 52 14.47 7.72 0.98
N THR A 53 13.32 7.96 0.33
CA THR A 53 12.42 9.08 0.66
C THR A 53 11.82 8.90 2.04
N ALA A 54 11.37 7.69 2.38
CA ALA A 54 10.84 7.38 3.71
C ALA A 54 11.90 7.59 4.81
N GLU A 55 13.15 7.15 4.57
CA GLU A 55 14.28 7.40 5.48
C GLU A 55 14.56 8.90 5.68
N LYS A 56 14.62 9.68 4.57
CA LYS A 56 14.82 11.14 4.60
C LYS A 56 13.76 11.85 5.44
N TRP A 57 12.51 11.40 5.32
CA TRP A 57 11.38 11.97 6.06
C TRP A 57 11.16 11.32 7.43
N ARG A 58 11.90 10.27 7.75
CA ARG A 58 11.79 9.49 8.99
C ARG A 58 10.37 8.96 9.21
N LYS A 59 9.80 8.39 8.17
CA LYS A 59 8.43 7.85 8.14
C LYS A 59 8.43 6.36 7.85
N PRO A 60 7.45 5.59 8.37
CA PRO A 60 7.24 4.22 7.96
C PRO A 60 6.77 4.16 6.50
N LEU A 61 7.01 3.03 5.84
CA LEU A 61 6.61 2.80 4.46
C LEU A 61 6.00 1.41 4.30
N ILE A 62 4.91 1.32 3.58
CA ILE A 62 4.44 0.07 2.99
C ILE A 62 4.93 0.07 1.56
N LEU A 63 5.68 -0.96 1.17
CA LEU A 63 6.29 -1.14 -0.15
C LEU A 63 5.57 -2.28 -0.89
N PRO A 64 4.49 -1.99 -1.65
CA PRO A 64 3.68 -3.02 -2.28
C PRO A 64 4.19 -3.39 -3.66
N PHE A 65 4.08 -4.69 -3.96
CA PHE A 65 4.21 -5.28 -5.28
C PHE A 65 2.88 -5.93 -5.65
N ALA A 66 2.24 -5.49 -6.74
CA ALA A 66 0.97 -6.05 -7.19
C ALA A 66 1.18 -7.33 -8.01
N GLN A 67 0.35 -8.35 -7.79
CA GLN A 67 0.38 -9.58 -8.60
C GLN A 67 0.24 -9.28 -10.09
N ALA A 68 -0.57 -8.29 -10.47
CA ALA A 68 -0.74 -7.86 -11.85
C ALA A 68 0.56 -7.35 -12.52
N HIS A 69 1.58 -7.01 -11.75
CA HIS A 69 2.88 -6.53 -12.27
C HIS A 69 3.89 -7.65 -12.52
N GLU A 70 3.53 -8.94 -12.34
CA GLU A 70 4.46 -10.08 -12.50
C GLU A 70 5.08 -10.15 -13.91
N SER A 71 4.42 -9.63 -14.94
CA SER A 71 4.96 -9.55 -16.30
C SER A 71 6.08 -8.47 -16.45
N ILE A 72 6.18 -7.52 -15.52
CA ILE A 72 7.19 -6.45 -15.52
C ILE A 72 8.37 -6.84 -14.63
N LEU A 73 8.05 -7.36 -13.45
CA LEU A 73 9.00 -7.77 -12.41
C LEU A 73 8.47 -9.07 -11.78
N SER A 74 9.26 -10.14 -11.80
CA SER A 74 8.82 -11.41 -11.20
C SER A 74 8.68 -11.31 -9.68
N LEU A 75 7.86 -12.17 -9.09
CA LEU A 75 7.65 -12.22 -7.63
C LEU A 75 8.97 -12.45 -6.88
N GLU A 76 9.89 -13.28 -7.44
CA GLU A 76 11.20 -13.54 -6.87
C GLU A 76 12.08 -12.27 -6.87
N GLU A 77 12.11 -11.53 -7.97
CA GLU A 77 12.86 -10.27 -8.08
C GLU A 77 12.28 -9.22 -7.13
N ALA A 78 10.95 -9.09 -7.07
CA ALA A 78 10.27 -8.20 -6.14
C ALA A 78 10.61 -8.53 -4.68
N SER A 79 10.63 -9.82 -4.31
CA SER A 79 11.06 -10.28 -2.99
C SER A 79 12.51 -9.90 -2.70
N LEU A 80 13.44 -10.18 -3.62
CA LEU A 80 14.86 -9.85 -3.44
C LEU A 80 15.08 -8.35 -3.26
N ILE A 81 14.44 -7.52 -4.09
CA ILE A 81 14.51 -6.05 -4.03
C ILE A 81 13.94 -5.55 -2.71
N GLY A 82 12.72 -5.94 -2.36
CA GLY A 82 12.02 -5.46 -1.17
C GLY A 82 12.73 -5.85 0.12
N LYS A 83 13.20 -7.08 0.24
CA LYS A 83 14.00 -7.55 1.38
C LYS A 83 15.32 -6.81 1.50
N TYR A 84 16.08 -6.71 0.39
CA TYR A 84 17.37 -6.03 0.38
C TYR A 84 17.26 -4.57 0.83
N LEU A 85 16.25 -3.84 0.34
CA LEU A 85 16.04 -2.44 0.71
C LEU A 85 15.44 -2.31 2.10
N GLY A 86 14.45 -3.12 2.45
CA GLY A 86 13.77 -3.08 3.74
C GLY A 86 14.70 -3.43 4.90
N GLU A 87 15.54 -4.47 4.76
CA GLU A 87 16.51 -4.86 5.79
C GLU A 87 17.63 -3.81 6.00
N LYS A 88 17.89 -2.98 4.99
CA LYS A 88 18.90 -1.90 5.08
C LYS A 88 18.32 -0.57 5.52
N SER A 89 17.03 -0.40 5.46
CA SER A 89 16.37 0.84 5.85
C SER A 89 16.66 1.21 7.31
N SER A 90 16.68 2.50 7.58
CA SER A 90 16.70 3.05 8.95
C SER A 90 15.30 3.27 9.52
N MET A 91 14.26 3.08 8.69
CA MET A 91 12.86 3.24 9.03
C MET A 91 12.08 1.94 8.81
N PRO A 92 10.98 1.71 9.54
CA PRO A 92 10.16 0.53 9.33
C PRO A 92 9.62 0.44 7.89
N VAL A 93 9.88 -0.69 7.24
CA VAL A 93 9.39 -1.02 5.89
C VAL A 93 8.58 -2.31 5.96
N VAL A 94 7.43 -2.32 5.30
CA VAL A 94 6.59 -3.51 5.11
C VAL A 94 6.69 -3.92 3.65
N LEU A 95 7.17 -5.12 3.36
CA LEU A 95 7.10 -5.68 2.01
C LEU A 95 5.73 -6.36 1.84
N HIS A 96 4.88 -5.80 0.98
CA HIS A 96 3.48 -6.16 0.85
C HIS A 96 3.15 -6.73 -0.53
N LEU A 97 2.46 -7.89 -0.58
CA LEU A 97 1.83 -8.35 -1.81
C LEU A 97 0.46 -7.67 -1.95
N ASP A 98 0.29 -6.93 -3.04
CA ASP A 98 -0.91 -6.17 -3.34
C ASP A 98 -1.78 -6.91 -4.37
N HIS A 99 -3.10 -6.94 -4.15
CA HIS A 99 -4.07 -7.64 -4.98
C HIS A 99 -3.66 -9.06 -5.37
N GLY A 100 -3.39 -9.90 -4.36
CA GLY A 100 -3.23 -11.33 -4.57
C GLY A 100 -4.59 -11.98 -4.88
N GLU A 101 -4.76 -12.56 -6.06
CA GLU A 101 -5.98 -13.24 -6.50
C GLU A 101 -5.84 -14.77 -6.42
N ASP A 102 -4.62 -15.27 -6.42
CA ASP A 102 -4.30 -16.70 -6.41
C ASP A 102 -3.67 -17.11 -5.07
N VAL A 103 -4.30 -18.06 -4.39
CA VAL A 103 -3.87 -18.52 -3.06
C VAL A 103 -2.46 -19.12 -3.07
N ASP A 104 -2.09 -19.86 -4.12
CA ASP A 104 -0.76 -20.48 -4.23
C ASP A 104 0.30 -19.39 -4.49
N PHE A 105 -0.04 -18.37 -5.28
CA PHE A 105 0.82 -17.20 -5.48
C PHE A 105 1.06 -16.44 -4.17
N ILE A 106 0.01 -16.23 -3.36
CA ILE A 106 0.12 -15.59 -2.05
C ILE A 106 1.00 -16.42 -1.11
N LYS A 107 0.80 -17.74 -1.03
CA LYS A 107 1.64 -18.65 -0.23
C LYS A 107 3.11 -18.62 -0.67
N ARG A 108 3.35 -18.53 -1.98
CA ARG A 108 4.69 -18.36 -2.54
C ARG A 108 5.31 -17.03 -2.12
N ALA A 109 4.57 -15.91 -2.18
CA ALA A 109 5.04 -14.61 -1.71
C ALA A 109 5.45 -14.66 -0.23
N ILE A 110 4.62 -15.26 0.63
CA ILE A 110 4.93 -15.45 2.05
C ILE A 110 6.23 -16.24 2.23
N THR A 111 6.39 -17.35 1.51
CA THR A 111 7.59 -18.19 1.57
C THR A 111 8.85 -17.46 1.08
N LEU A 112 8.72 -16.56 0.13
CA LEU A 112 9.80 -15.73 -0.38
C LEU A 112 10.17 -14.58 0.58
N GLY A 113 9.35 -14.29 1.59
CA GLY A 113 9.66 -13.34 2.65
C GLY A 113 8.90 -12.00 2.57
N PHE A 114 7.77 -11.97 1.88
CA PHE A 114 6.83 -10.87 2.05
C PHE A 114 6.34 -10.86 3.49
N THR A 115 6.27 -9.68 4.09
CA THR A 115 5.90 -9.51 5.51
C THR A 115 4.43 -9.15 5.70
N SER A 116 3.74 -8.83 4.61
CA SER A 116 2.31 -8.58 4.53
C SER A 116 1.79 -9.03 3.16
N VAL A 117 0.57 -9.53 3.11
CA VAL A 117 -0.08 -9.94 1.86
C VAL A 117 -1.52 -9.49 1.83
N MET A 118 -2.06 -9.24 0.64
CA MET A 118 -3.48 -9.05 0.42
C MET A 118 -4.07 -10.23 -0.33
N ILE A 119 -5.23 -10.70 0.09
CA ILE A 119 -6.13 -11.54 -0.68
C ILE A 119 -7.28 -10.71 -1.21
N ASP A 120 -7.42 -10.62 -2.52
CA ASP A 120 -8.54 -9.98 -3.18
C ASP A 120 -9.52 -11.02 -3.73
N ALA A 121 -10.51 -11.34 -2.91
CA ALA A 121 -11.64 -12.18 -3.29
C ALA A 121 -12.95 -11.36 -3.32
N SER A 122 -12.86 -10.04 -3.50
CA SER A 122 -13.99 -9.10 -3.43
C SER A 122 -15.06 -9.33 -4.51
N GLN A 123 -14.71 -9.98 -5.61
CA GLN A 123 -15.66 -10.36 -6.67
C GLN A 123 -16.44 -11.65 -6.38
N ALA A 124 -16.06 -12.41 -5.36
CA ALA A 124 -16.76 -13.62 -4.94
C ALA A 124 -17.97 -13.28 -4.03
N SER A 125 -18.83 -14.29 -3.74
CA SER A 125 -19.84 -14.10 -2.70
C SER A 125 -19.19 -13.87 -1.33
N PHE A 126 -19.93 -13.30 -0.38
CA PHE A 126 -19.45 -13.07 0.97
C PHE A 126 -18.90 -14.36 1.59
N GLU A 127 -19.63 -15.46 1.48
CA GLU A 127 -19.25 -16.75 2.07
C GLU A 127 -17.98 -17.33 1.43
N GLU A 128 -17.82 -17.19 0.12
CA GLU A 128 -16.63 -17.67 -0.57
C GLU A 128 -15.44 -16.76 -0.30
N ASN A 129 -15.62 -15.43 -0.24
CA ASN A 129 -14.60 -14.49 0.19
C ASN A 129 -14.10 -14.83 1.61
N VAL A 130 -15.01 -15.03 2.55
CA VAL A 130 -14.67 -15.47 3.93
C VAL A 130 -13.87 -16.76 3.92
N LYS A 131 -14.30 -17.76 3.14
CA LYS A 131 -13.63 -19.06 3.09
C LYS A 131 -12.19 -18.97 2.55
N ILE A 132 -12.00 -18.27 1.42
CA ILE A 132 -10.69 -18.09 0.80
C ILE A 132 -9.77 -17.26 1.72
N THR A 133 -10.29 -16.17 2.27
CA THR A 133 -9.54 -15.30 3.18
C THR A 133 -9.07 -16.06 4.43
N LYS A 134 -9.91 -16.91 5.03
CA LYS A 134 -9.51 -17.77 6.17
C LYS A 134 -8.36 -18.70 5.83
N GLU A 135 -8.33 -19.29 4.64
CA GLU A 135 -7.24 -20.15 4.20
C GLU A 135 -5.92 -19.37 4.16
N VAL A 136 -5.93 -18.18 3.57
CA VAL A 136 -4.75 -17.31 3.49
C VAL A 136 -4.30 -16.87 4.87
N VAL A 137 -5.21 -16.41 5.72
CA VAL A 137 -4.92 -15.98 7.10
C VAL A 137 -4.30 -17.11 7.92
N ALA A 138 -4.85 -18.32 7.83
CA ALA A 138 -4.33 -19.49 8.56
C ALA A 138 -2.88 -19.80 8.17
N PHE A 139 -2.52 -19.64 6.90
CA PHE A 139 -1.15 -19.84 6.43
C PHE A 139 -0.24 -18.67 6.81
N ALA A 140 -0.66 -17.44 6.56
CA ALA A 140 0.13 -16.23 6.77
C ALA A 140 0.51 -16.03 8.26
N HIS A 141 -0.44 -16.20 9.17
CA HIS A 141 -0.20 -16.02 10.60
C HIS A 141 0.80 -17.04 11.18
N GLN A 142 0.90 -18.27 10.62
CA GLN A 142 1.95 -19.22 11.00
C GLN A 142 3.35 -18.74 10.65
N HIS A 143 3.47 -17.81 9.69
CA HIS A 143 4.73 -17.22 9.24
C HIS A 143 4.96 -15.79 9.78
N ASN A 144 4.12 -15.32 10.72
CA ASN A 144 4.15 -13.94 11.23
C ASN A 144 3.94 -12.87 10.14
N VAL A 145 3.15 -13.19 9.11
CA VAL A 145 2.77 -12.30 8.01
C VAL A 145 1.36 -11.79 8.22
N THR A 146 1.14 -10.50 8.06
CA THR A 146 -0.18 -9.87 8.16
C THR A 146 -0.98 -10.04 6.88
N VAL A 147 -2.30 -10.11 7.02
CA VAL A 147 -3.24 -10.25 5.91
C VAL A 147 -4.18 -9.07 5.81
N GLU A 148 -4.22 -8.48 4.63
CA GLU A 148 -5.24 -7.56 4.17
C GLU A 148 -6.27 -8.33 3.33
N ALA A 149 -7.55 -8.00 3.45
CA ALA A 149 -8.59 -8.50 2.55
C ALA A 149 -9.49 -7.36 2.11
N GLU A 150 -10.28 -7.55 1.05
CA GLU A 150 -11.19 -6.56 0.50
C GLU A 150 -12.64 -7.00 0.66
N LEU A 151 -13.48 -6.07 1.11
CA LEU A 151 -14.92 -6.21 1.18
C LEU A 151 -15.61 -5.05 0.44
N GLY A 152 -16.58 -5.37 -0.43
CA GLY A 152 -16.97 -4.50 -1.53
C GLY A 152 -15.96 -4.67 -2.67
N HIS A 153 -16.09 -3.93 -3.75
CA HIS A 153 -15.17 -4.07 -4.87
C HIS A 153 -14.66 -2.71 -5.35
N VAL A 154 -13.33 -2.54 -5.36
CA VAL A 154 -12.68 -1.38 -5.96
C VAL A 154 -12.40 -1.68 -7.43
N GLY A 155 -13.23 -1.16 -8.32
CA GLY A 155 -13.14 -1.42 -9.75
C GLY A 155 -12.00 -0.71 -10.45
N ALA A 156 -11.90 -0.89 -11.76
CA ALA A 156 -10.88 -0.27 -12.60
C ALA A 156 -11.48 0.47 -13.80
N GLY A 157 -10.87 1.62 -14.16
CA GLY A 157 -11.10 2.35 -15.39
C GLY A 157 -12.17 3.43 -15.36
N GLN A 158 -12.23 4.20 -16.47
CA GLN A 158 -13.06 5.41 -16.62
C GLN A 158 -14.57 5.18 -16.56
N ASN A 159 -15.05 3.95 -16.73
CA ASN A 159 -16.48 3.64 -16.72
C ASN A 159 -17.03 3.42 -15.30
N TYR A 160 -16.17 3.38 -14.32
CA TYR A 160 -16.54 3.14 -12.92
C TYR A 160 -17.27 4.35 -12.28
N GLU A 161 -17.17 5.52 -12.88
CA GLU A 161 -17.83 6.75 -12.41
C GLU A 161 -19.35 6.79 -12.67
N ASN A 162 -19.91 5.86 -13.46
CA ASN A 162 -21.33 5.79 -13.79
C ASN A 162 -22.10 4.88 -12.81
N HIS A 163 -22.08 5.21 -11.52
CA HIS A 163 -22.69 4.45 -10.42
C HIS A 163 -24.24 4.37 -10.42
N GLY A 164 -24.89 4.68 -11.52
CA GLY A 164 -26.36 4.69 -11.58
C GLY A 164 -27.03 3.32 -11.79
N LEU A 165 -26.29 2.23 -11.96
CA LEU A 165 -26.86 0.98 -12.48
C LEU A 165 -26.37 -0.34 -11.84
N THR A 166 -25.52 -0.32 -10.81
CA THR A 166 -25.13 -1.57 -10.14
C THR A 166 -25.27 -1.45 -8.64
N ASP A 167 -26.07 -2.35 -8.08
CA ASP A 167 -26.15 -2.57 -6.65
C ASP A 167 -24.75 -2.91 -6.12
N SER A 168 -24.31 -2.12 -5.12
CA SER A 168 -23.22 -2.45 -4.20
C SER A 168 -21.83 -2.72 -4.76
N ILE A 169 -21.20 -1.68 -5.32
CA ILE A 169 -19.73 -1.61 -5.36
C ILE A 169 -19.18 -1.20 -3.99
N TYR A 170 -19.99 -0.57 -3.16
CA TYR A 170 -19.62 -0.12 -1.83
C TYR A 170 -19.56 -1.29 -0.85
N THR A 171 -18.66 -1.17 0.14
CA THR A 171 -18.66 -2.06 1.31
C THR A 171 -19.96 -1.89 2.08
N GLU A 172 -20.69 -2.96 2.30
CA GLU A 172 -21.89 -2.94 3.14
C GLU A 172 -21.47 -2.94 4.63
N VAL A 173 -21.98 -1.97 5.37
CA VAL A 173 -21.58 -1.72 6.76
C VAL A 173 -21.91 -2.93 7.65
N GLU A 174 -23.04 -3.56 7.39
CA GLU A 174 -23.55 -4.71 8.15
C GLU A 174 -22.64 -5.94 8.03
N ASP A 175 -21.90 -6.07 6.92
CA ASP A 175 -21.06 -7.22 6.66
C ASP A 175 -19.66 -7.10 7.28
N VAL A 176 -19.23 -5.87 7.62
CA VAL A 176 -17.86 -5.59 8.08
C VAL A 176 -17.47 -6.38 9.31
N LEU A 177 -18.25 -6.31 10.38
CA LEU A 177 -17.95 -7.02 11.64
C LEU A 177 -17.97 -8.53 11.45
N ALA A 178 -18.98 -9.04 10.74
CA ALA A 178 -19.10 -10.47 10.48
C ALA A 178 -17.91 -11.00 9.65
N PHE A 179 -17.42 -10.21 8.67
CA PHE A 179 -16.24 -10.55 7.87
C PHE A 179 -14.96 -10.58 8.71
N ILE A 180 -14.70 -9.53 9.50
CA ILE A 180 -13.53 -9.42 10.36
C ILE A 180 -13.50 -10.55 11.41
N GLU A 181 -14.63 -10.78 12.10
CA GLU A 181 -14.73 -11.82 13.12
C GLU A 181 -14.52 -13.23 12.56
N GLN A 182 -15.06 -13.50 11.36
CA GLN A 182 -14.93 -14.79 10.74
C GLN A 182 -13.54 -15.02 10.17
N THR A 183 -12.87 -14.00 9.63
CA THR A 183 -11.61 -14.15 8.89
C THR A 183 -10.37 -13.90 9.72
N ASN A 184 -10.46 -13.09 10.78
CA ASN A 184 -9.33 -12.67 11.62
C ASN A 184 -8.20 -11.99 10.82
N ILE A 185 -8.57 -11.16 9.86
CA ILE A 185 -7.63 -10.33 9.07
C ILE A 185 -6.99 -9.23 9.92
N ASP A 186 -5.86 -8.70 9.46
CA ASP A 186 -5.11 -7.64 10.14
C ASP A 186 -5.46 -6.22 9.63
N SER A 187 -5.98 -6.11 8.40
CA SER A 187 -6.51 -4.87 7.82
C SER A 187 -7.58 -5.15 6.77
N LEU A 188 -8.48 -4.19 6.58
CA LEU A 188 -9.63 -4.32 5.67
C LEU A 188 -9.61 -3.21 4.63
N ALA A 189 -9.48 -3.57 3.36
CA ALA A 189 -9.74 -2.67 2.24
C ALA A 189 -11.24 -2.52 2.03
N ILE A 190 -11.69 -1.25 1.96
CA ILE A 190 -13.09 -0.89 1.81
C ILE A 190 -13.31 -0.08 0.55
N SER A 191 -14.45 -0.28 -0.10
CA SER A 191 -14.91 0.52 -1.23
C SER A 191 -15.86 1.61 -0.75
N ILE A 192 -15.45 2.87 -0.94
CA ILE A 192 -16.23 4.07 -0.61
C ILE A 192 -16.39 5.02 -1.79
N GLY A 193 -16.09 4.53 -3.02
CA GLY A 193 -16.24 5.28 -4.26
C GLY A 193 -14.95 5.62 -4.98
N THR A 194 -13.83 5.02 -4.60
CA THR A 194 -12.57 5.06 -5.36
C THR A 194 -12.54 3.97 -6.44
N ALA A 195 -11.67 4.14 -7.45
CA ALA A 195 -11.38 3.17 -8.50
C ALA A 195 -9.91 3.22 -8.89
N HIS A 196 -9.37 2.14 -9.44
CA HIS A 196 -8.01 2.09 -9.94
C HIS A 196 -7.86 2.86 -11.27
N GLY A 197 -6.75 3.60 -11.41
CA GLY A 197 -6.39 4.33 -12.62
C GLY A 197 -6.67 5.82 -12.55
N GLN A 198 -6.88 6.45 -13.71
CA GLN A 198 -7.17 7.89 -13.79
C GLN A 198 -8.67 8.16 -13.81
N TYR A 199 -9.09 9.12 -13.04
CA TYR A 199 -10.47 9.65 -13.07
C TYR A 199 -10.64 10.72 -14.16
N LYS A 200 -11.89 10.90 -14.64
CA LYS A 200 -12.26 12.05 -15.50
C LYS A 200 -12.42 13.36 -14.71
N GLY A 201 -12.53 13.25 -13.41
CA GLY A 201 -12.65 14.34 -12.46
C GLY A 201 -12.40 13.83 -11.04
N ILE A 202 -12.49 14.67 -10.02
CA ILE A 202 -12.32 14.26 -8.63
C ILE A 202 -13.51 13.37 -8.23
N PRO A 203 -13.29 12.11 -7.78
CA PRO A 203 -14.37 11.21 -7.40
C PRO A 203 -15.11 11.72 -6.16
N LYS A 204 -16.40 11.40 -6.09
CA LYS A 204 -17.21 11.68 -4.91
C LYS A 204 -17.16 10.47 -3.97
N LEU A 205 -16.44 10.62 -2.85
CA LEU A 205 -16.33 9.58 -1.85
C LEU A 205 -17.47 9.62 -0.82
N ASN A 206 -17.86 8.45 -0.33
CA ASN A 206 -18.89 8.32 0.69
C ASN A 206 -18.25 8.37 2.09
N PHE A 207 -18.07 9.57 2.63
CA PHE A 207 -17.47 9.79 3.94
C PHE A 207 -18.40 9.42 5.12
N GLU A 208 -19.71 9.37 4.91
CA GLU A 208 -20.66 8.91 5.93
C GLU A 208 -20.43 7.41 6.16
N ARG A 209 -20.33 6.62 5.08
CA ARG A 209 -20.00 5.19 5.15
C ARG A 209 -18.63 4.95 5.76
N LEU A 210 -17.62 5.74 5.41
CA LEU A 210 -16.30 5.65 6.04
C LEU A 210 -16.38 5.85 7.55
N ALA A 211 -17.11 6.85 8.01
CA ALA A 211 -17.28 7.14 9.43
C ALA A 211 -17.96 5.97 10.15
N GLU A 212 -19.07 5.47 9.61
CA GLU A 212 -19.81 4.33 10.17
C GLU A 212 -18.91 3.09 10.32
N ILE A 213 -18.17 2.73 9.24
CA ILE A 213 -17.26 1.58 9.27
C ILE A 213 -16.10 1.83 10.26
N SER A 214 -15.52 3.02 10.27
CA SER A 214 -14.37 3.35 11.11
C SER A 214 -14.71 3.32 12.61
N GLU A 215 -15.93 3.72 12.99
CA GLU A 215 -16.41 3.69 14.37
C GLU A 215 -16.76 2.26 14.84
N MET A 216 -17.09 1.36 13.92
CA MET A 216 -17.55 0.03 14.19
C MET A 216 -16.41 -0.95 14.53
N THR A 217 -15.20 -0.74 14.04
CA THR A 217 -14.09 -1.70 14.17
C THR A 217 -12.78 -1.06 14.56
N GLU A 218 -11.97 -1.79 15.33
CA GLU A 218 -10.58 -1.44 15.63
C GLU A 218 -9.62 -1.93 14.52
N THR A 219 -10.08 -2.77 13.60
CA THR A 219 -9.25 -3.20 12.46
C THR A 219 -8.88 -2.01 11.58
N PRO A 220 -7.59 -1.83 11.24
CA PRO A 220 -7.15 -0.78 10.34
C PRO A 220 -7.84 -0.87 8.98
N LEU A 221 -8.31 0.28 8.47
CA LEU A 221 -8.95 0.38 7.16
C LEU A 221 -7.96 0.81 6.09
N VAL A 222 -8.17 0.32 4.88
CA VAL A 222 -7.32 0.59 3.71
C VAL A 222 -8.15 1.18 2.59
N LEU A 223 -7.57 2.15 1.87
CA LEU A 223 -8.14 2.73 0.66
C LEU A 223 -7.28 2.36 -0.55
N HIS A 224 -7.89 1.65 -1.51
CA HIS A 224 -7.34 1.44 -2.84
C HIS A 224 -7.81 2.54 -3.82
N GLY A 225 -7.12 2.67 -4.96
CA GLY A 225 -7.48 3.65 -5.99
C GLY A 225 -7.28 5.11 -5.54
N GLY A 226 -6.28 5.37 -4.70
CA GLY A 226 -6.01 6.73 -4.18
C GLY A 226 -5.48 7.71 -5.23
N SER A 227 -4.77 7.24 -6.26
CA SER A 227 -4.22 8.10 -7.32
C SER A 227 -5.30 8.97 -7.95
N SER A 228 -4.99 10.26 -8.14
CA SER A 228 -5.89 11.26 -8.77
C SER A 228 -7.23 11.47 -8.05
N SER A 229 -7.38 11.02 -6.80
CA SER A 229 -8.60 11.20 -5.99
C SER A 229 -8.73 12.60 -5.38
N GLY A 230 -7.69 13.43 -5.46
CA GLY A 230 -7.63 14.78 -4.92
C GLY A 230 -7.20 14.82 -3.45
N ASP A 231 -6.35 15.78 -3.13
CA ASP A 231 -5.72 15.92 -1.80
C ASP A 231 -6.75 16.03 -0.67
N GLU A 232 -7.81 16.82 -0.86
CA GLU A 232 -8.87 17.00 0.15
C GLU A 232 -9.56 15.67 0.48
N ASN A 233 -9.87 14.85 -0.54
CA ASN A 233 -10.47 13.54 -0.34
C ASN A 233 -9.53 12.61 0.43
N LEU A 234 -8.26 12.58 0.04
CA LEU A 234 -7.27 11.68 0.64
C LEU A 234 -6.91 12.10 2.07
N GLU A 235 -6.77 13.42 2.33
CA GLU A 235 -6.60 13.95 3.67
C GLU A 235 -7.78 13.58 4.58
N ARG A 236 -9.00 13.77 4.10
CA ARG A 236 -10.20 13.38 4.85
C ARG A 236 -10.23 11.87 5.13
N CYS A 237 -9.85 11.03 4.17
CA CYS A 237 -9.75 9.58 4.40
C CYS A 237 -8.76 9.26 5.51
N ALA A 238 -7.54 9.84 5.46
CA ALA A 238 -6.51 9.61 6.47
C ALA A 238 -6.94 10.06 7.87
N LEU A 239 -7.61 11.21 7.98
CA LEU A 239 -8.06 11.75 9.26
C LEU A 239 -9.32 11.04 9.82
N ASN A 240 -10.07 10.31 8.97
CA ASN A 240 -11.33 9.66 9.36
C ASN A 240 -11.24 8.11 9.38
N GLY A 241 -10.04 7.56 9.56
CA GLY A 241 -9.89 6.14 9.89
C GLY A 241 -9.20 5.26 8.86
N ILE A 242 -8.90 5.78 7.66
CA ILE A 242 -8.04 5.06 6.72
C ILE A 242 -6.59 5.10 7.23
N SER A 243 -5.96 3.93 7.32
CA SER A 243 -4.61 3.74 7.87
C SER A 243 -3.54 3.48 6.80
N LYS A 244 -3.94 3.03 5.61
CA LYS A 244 -3.10 2.79 4.43
C LYS A 244 -3.81 3.31 3.19
N ILE A 245 -3.07 3.96 2.30
CA ILE A 245 -3.61 4.42 1.00
C ILE A 245 -2.68 3.97 -0.11
N ASN A 246 -3.22 3.19 -1.06
CA ASN A 246 -2.50 2.73 -2.25
C ASN A 246 -2.46 3.84 -3.30
N ILE A 247 -1.24 4.14 -3.77
CA ILE A 247 -0.96 5.10 -4.83
C ILE A 247 -0.03 4.45 -5.85
N PHE A 248 -0.38 4.49 -7.12
CA PHE A 248 0.47 3.96 -8.19
C PHE A 248 0.57 4.94 -9.38
N THR A 249 -0.55 5.25 -10.01
CA THR A 249 -0.57 6.05 -11.25
C THR A 249 0.09 7.41 -11.07
N ASP A 250 -0.05 8.05 -9.92
CA ASP A 250 0.53 9.39 -9.69
C ASP A 250 2.05 9.35 -9.62
N PHE A 251 2.65 8.25 -9.14
CA PHE A 251 4.11 8.07 -9.18
C PHE A 251 4.63 7.93 -10.61
N LEU A 252 3.94 7.16 -11.45
CA LEU A 252 4.30 7.03 -12.86
C LEU A 252 4.12 8.36 -13.60
N THR A 253 3.05 9.08 -13.32
CA THR A 253 2.77 10.39 -13.91
C THR A 253 3.79 11.43 -13.46
N GLY A 254 4.14 11.46 -12.17
CA GLY A 254 5.17 12.37 -11.63
C GLY A 254 6.53 12.13 -12.26
N ALA A 255 6.95 10.86 -12.36
CA ALA A 255 8.20 10.49 -13.04
C ALA A 255 8.20 10.92 -14.51
N PHE A 256 7.12 10.60 -15.23
CA PHE A 256 7.00 10.92 -16.66
C PHE A 256 6.99 12.44 -16.93
N ASN A 257 6.22 13.20 -16.14
CA ASN A 257 6.13 14.65 -16.28
C ASN A 257 7.50 15.30 -16.00
N LYS A 258 8.18 14.89 -14.94
CA LYS A 258 9.52 15.43 -14.59
C LYS A 258 10.53 15.22 -15.71
N VAL A 259 10.51 14.06 -16.35
CA VAL A 259 11.36 13.77 -17.52
C VAL A 259 11.01 14.68 -18.71
N ASN A 260 9.72 14.81 -19.04
CA ASN A 260 9.27 15.58 -20.19
C ASN A 260 9.53 17.10 -20.03
N GLU A 261 9.40 17.62 -18.81
CA GLU A 261 9.63 19.05 -18.53
C GLU A 261 11.10 19.46 -18.60
N ASN A 262 12.04 18.51 -18.48
CA ASN A 262 13.47 18.79 -18.35
C ASN A 262 14.35 18.32 -19.52
N GLU A 263 13.79 17.61 -20.51
CA GLU A 263 14.50 17.17 -21.74
C GLU A 263 15.89 16.54 -21.45
N PRO A 264 15.97 15.34 -20.84
CA PRO A 264 17.22 14.73 -20.41
C PRO A 264 18.19 14.51 -21.59
N LYS A 265 19.50 14.75 -21.37
CA LYS A 265 20.54 14.62 -22.37
C LYS A 265 21.04 13.19 -22.57
N ASP A 266 20.89 12.36 -21.55
CA ASP A 266 21.32 10.97 -21.57
C ASP A 266 20.44 10.10 -20.67
N TYR A 267 20.71 8.80 -20.66
CA TYR A 267 19.95 7.83 -19.88
C TYR A 267 20.10 7.99 -18.36
N LEU A 268 21.26 8.47 -17.89
CA LEU A 268 21.48 8.68 -16.45
C LEU A 268 20.66 9.88 -15.96
N GLU A 269 20.63 10.95 -16.73
CA GLU A 269 19.82 12.15 -16.44
C GLU A 269 18.32 11.81 -16.47
N LEU A 270 17.88 11.01 -17.48
CA LEU A 270 16.50 10.51 -17.54
C LEU A 270 16.11 9.77 -16.27
N LYS A 271 16.94 8.81 -15.80
CA LYS A 271 16.68 8.05 -14.58
C LYS A 271 16.66 8.96 -13.34
N ALA A 272 17.58 9.92 -13.26
CA ALA A 272 17.63 10.85 -12.13
C ALA A 272 16.35 11.70 -12.05
N LEU A 273 15.89 12.22 -13.19
CA LEU A 273 14.64 13.00 -13.27
C LEU A 273 13.40 12.15 -12.93
N ALA A 274 13.33 10.92 -13.45
CA ALA A 274 12.22 10.02 -13.11
C ALA A 274 12.16 9.74 -11.59
N ASN A 275 13.32 9.47 -10.99
CA ASN A 275 13.43 9.25 -9.55
C ASN A 275 13.06 10.50 -8.74
N GLU A 276 13.47 11.69 -9.18
CA GLU A 276 13.10 12.97 -8.57
C GLU A 276 11.59 13.17 -8.60
N GLY A 277 10.93 12.91 -9.74
CA GLY A 277 9.48 13.02 -9.85
C GLY A 277 8.73 12.08 -8.89
N MET A 278 9.18 10.82 -8.76
CA MET A 278 8.61 9.88 -7.77
C MET A 278 8.85 10.33 -6.32
N THR A 279 10.04 10.88 -6.03
CA THR A 279 10.36 11.45 -4.71
C THR A 279 9.39 12.57 -4.34
N GLU A 280 9.19 13.53 -5.24
CA GLU A 280 8.29 14.67 -5.00
C GLU A 280 6.86 14.22 -4.71
N VAL A 281 6.36 13.21 -5.41
CA VAL A 281 5.03 12.64 -5.20
C VAL A 281 4.94 11.97 -3.81
N LEU A 282 5.94 11.20 -3.39
CA LEU A 282 5.90 10.57 -2.06
C LEU A 282 6.02 11.59 -0.93
N GLU A 283 6.89 12.59 -1.07
CA GLU A 283 7.00 13.70 -0.12
C GLU A 283 5.69 14.48 0.02
N HIS A 284 4.95 14.66 -1.08
CA HIS A 284 3.63 15.25 -1.09
C HIS A 284 2.64 14.41 -0.28
N TYR A 285 2.57 13.10 -0.55
CA TYR A 285 1.63 12.22 0.14
C TYR A 285 1.95 12.01 1.63
N PHE A 286 3.21 12.05 2.06
CA PHE A 286 3.51 12.10 3.49
C PHE A 286 2.87 13.29 4.21
N LYS A 287 2.71 14.43 3.52
CA LYS A 287 2.04 15.63 4.08
C LYS A 287 0.53 15.45 4.05
N VAL A 288 -0.04 15.08 2.90
CA VAL A 288 -1.49 14.89 2.70
C VAL A 288 -2.05 13.86 3.67
N PHE A 289 -1.33 12.76 3.90
CA PHE A 289 -1.77 11.68 4.79
C PHE A 289 -1.44 11.92 6.25
N HIS A 290 -0.79 13.04 6.59
CA HIS A 290 -0.31 13.35 7.95
C HIS A 290 0.55 12.22 8.55
N THR A 291 1.29 11.46 7.74
CA THR A 291 2.08 10.29 8.18
C THR A 291 3.07 10.68 9.29
N LYS A 292 3.11 9.87 10.37
CA LYS A 292 3.91 10.16 11.58
C LYS A 292 5.00 9.13 11.80
#